data_51985b6a738ca983c525665613e0af48
#
_entry.id   51985b6a738ca983c525665613e0af48
#
_cell.length_a   1.000
_cell.length_b   1.000
_cell.length_c   1.000
_cell.angle_alpha   90.00
_cell.angle_beta   90.00
_cell.angle_gamma   90.00
#
_symmetry.space_group_name_H-M   'P 1'
#
loop_
_entity.id
_entity.type
_entity.pdbx_description
1 polymer ?
#
loop_
_entity_poly.entity_id
_entity_poly.type
_entity_poly.pdbx_seq_one_letter_code
_entity_poly.pdbx_strand_id
1 'polypeptide(L)'
;VEATSDTGSFVQLSGVLKRCAVKLSKICNDLRLLSSGPRAGLGEINLPPMQPGSSIMPGKVNPVIPEVVNQVCFDVIGGDVTVTMAAEAGQLQLNVFEPVIAFRLLGALSEMHHACVVLRERCVAGITANAERLRWLVDVLGIAESLAVRLPPDRATPPPPVG
;
A
#
# COMPACT_ATOMS: atom_id res chain seq x y z
N VAL A 1 3.29 36.29 21.76
CA VAL A 1 4.33 35.36 22.24
C VAL A 1 4.29 34.07 21.44
N GLU A 2 3.11 33.55 21.17
CA GLU A 2 2.91 32.28 20.45
C GLU A 2 3.11 32.40 18.92
N ALA A 3 2.83 33.56 18.36
CA ALA A 3 2.77 33.77 16.89
C ALA A 3 4.08 33.49 16.14
N THR A 4 5.22 33.60 16.78
CA THR A 4 6.55 33.36 16.18
C THR A 4 7.17 32.02 16.55
N SER A 5 6.59 31.29 17.48
CA SER A 5 7.05 29.95 17.89
C SER A 5 6.03 28.86 17.59
N ASP A 6 4.78 29.22 17.25
CA ASP A 6 3.75 28.24 16.95
C ASP A 6 3.96 27.55 15.59
N THR A 7 4.22 26.28 15.65
CA THR A 7 4.37 25.39 14.49
C THR A 7 3.24 24.37 14.39
N GLY A 8 2.11 24.60 15.07
CA GLY A 8 0.98 23.69 15.15
C GLY A 8 0.37 23.33 13.80
N SER A 9 0.35 24.28 12.85
CA SER A 9 -0.11 24.02 11.48
C SER A 9 0.76 23.00 10.74
N PHE A 10 2.06 23.00 10.98
CA PHE A 10 2.98 22.01 10.42
C PHE A 10 2.78 20.63 11.05
N VAL A 11 2.56 20.57 12.36
CA VAL A 11 2.21 19.32 13.08
C VAL A 11 0.90 18.74 12.54
N GLN A 12 -0.10 19.59 12.33
CA GLN A 12 -1.38 19.16 11.74
C GLN A 12 -1.20 18.60 10.33
N LEU A 13 -0.45 19.28 9.47
CA LEU A 13 -0.15 18.80 8.11
C LEU A 13 0.60 17.46 8.15
N SER A 14 1.61 17.33 9.01
CA SER A 14 2.35 16.10 9.22
C SER A 14 1.42 14.95 9.63
N GLY A 15 0.52 15.19 10.58
CA GLY A 15 -0.47 14.21 11.02
C GLY A 15 -1.44 13.77 9.91
N VAL A 16 -1.82 14.69 9.00
CA VAL A 16 -2.64 14.35 7.82
C VAL A 16 -1.85 13.46 6.86
N LEU A 17 -0.59 13.80 6.57
CA LEU A 17 0.28 12.98 5.71
C LEU A 17 0.50 11.59 6.31
N LYS A 18 0.79 11.49 7.60
CA LYS A 18 0.89 10.22 8.32
C LYS A 18 -0.39 9.39 8.19
N ARG A 19 -1.56 10.00 8.37
CA ARG A 19 -2.85 9.30 8.20
C ARG A 19 -3.02 8.78 6.78
N CYS A 20 -2.65 9.55 5.76
CA CYS A 20 -2.67 9.12 4.37
C CYS A 20 -1.70 7.94 4.15
N ALA A 21 -0.48 8.04 4.66
CA ALA A 21 0.52 6.98 4.56
C ALA A 21 0.06 5.67 5.21
N VAL A 22 -0.54 5.72 6.40
CA VAL A 22 -1.10 4.53 7.07
C VAL A 22 -2.16 3.85 6.21
N LYS A 23 -3.08 4.63 5.62
CA LYS A 23 -4.13 4.06 4.74
C LYS A 23 -3.55 3.48 3.47
N LEU A 24 -2.62 4.17 2.83
CA LEU A 24 -1.99 3.72 1.59
C LEU A 24 -1.16 2.45 1.84
N SER A 25 -0.42 2.39 2.93
CA SER A 25 0.32 1.21 3.37
C SER A 25 -0.60 0.01 3.59
N LYS A 26 -1.76 0.22 4.23
CA LYS A 26 -2.76 -0.84 4.42
C LYS A 26 -3.29 -1.37 3.08
N ILE A 27 -3.60 -0.50 2.13
CA ILE A 27 -4.04 -0.90 0.79
C ILE A 27 -2.95 -1.73 0.09
N CYS A 28 -1.69 -1.30 0.17
CA CYS A 28 -0.57 -2.03 -0.41
C CYS A 28 -0.38 -3.41 0.23
N ASN A 29 -0.58 -3.55 1.54
CA ASN A 29 -0.55 -4.83 2.23
C ASN A 29 -1.65 -5.77 1.72
N ASP A 30 -2.86 -5.27 1.49
CA ASP A 30 -3.95 -6.06 0.94
C ASP A 30 -3.65 -6.51 -0.49
N LEU A 31 -3.15 -5.62 -1.34
CA LEU A 31 -2.76 -5.96 -2.71
C LEU A 31 -1.69 -7.08 -2.72
N ARG A 32 -0.71 -7.00 -1.82
CA ARG A 32 0.32 -8.03 -1.66
C ARG A 32 -0.26 -9.36 -1.21
N LEU A 33 -1.19 -9.34 -0.27
CA LEU A 33 -1.84 -10.55 0.25
C LEU A 33 -2.74 -11.20 -0.81
N LEU A 34 -3.60 -10.41 -1.46
CA LEU A 34 -4.54 -10.89 -2.48
C LEU A 34 -3.83 -11.45 -3.72
N SER A 35 -2.64 -10.93 -4.06
CA SER A 35 -1.82 -11.41 -5.18
C SER A 35 -0.83 -12.51 -4.79
N SER A 36 -0.85 -12.99 -3.54
CA SER A 36 0.09 -14.01 -3.06
C SER A 36 -0.13 -15.36 -3.76
N GLY A 37 0.96 -16.02 -4.08
CA GLY A 37 0.96 -17.31 -4.78
C GLY A 37 2.32 -17.61 -5.41
N PRO A 38 2.38 -18.48 -6.43
CA PRO A 38 1.28 -19.07 -7.23
C PRO A 38 0.57 -20.29 -6.61
N ARG A 39 1.29 -21.11 -5.82
CA ARG A 39 0.70 -22.36 -5.32
C ARG A 39 0.11 -22.26 -3.93
N ALA A 40 0.80 -21.58 -3.02
CA ALA A 40 0.38 -21.36 -1.64
C ALA A 40 0.13 -19.87 -1.42
N GLY A 41 -1.12 -19.44 -1.47
CA GLY A 41 -1.51 -18.06 -1.32
C GLY A 41 -2.96 -17.84 -1.77
N LEU A 42 -3.47 -16.63 -1.64
CA LEU A 42 -4.84 -16.32 -2.05
C LEU A 42 -4.99 -16.33 -3.56
N GLY A 43 -4.11 -15.62 -4.29
CA GLY A 43 -4.10 -15.59 -5.74
C GLY A 43 -5.38 -15.09 -6.37
N GLU A 44 -6.11 -14.19 -5.70
CA GLU A 44 -7.40 -13.67 -6.16
C GLU A 44 -7.27 -12.60 -7.23
N ILE A 45 -6.15 -11.88 -7.21
CA ILE A 45 -5.82 -10.84 -8.19
C ILE A 45 -4.43 -11.06 -8.76
N ASN A 46 -4.21 -10.53 -9.97
CA ASN A 46 -2.90 -10.48 -10.61
C ASN A 46 -2.44 -9.03 -10.65
N LEU A 47 -1.20 -8.78 -10.20
CA LEU A 47 -0.53 -7.49 -10.34
C LEU A 47 0.36 -7.50 -11.59
N PRO A 48 0.57 -6.34 -12.25
CA PRO A 48 1.51 -6.24 -13.36
C PRO A 48 2.93 -6.67 -12.94
N PRO A 49 3.61 -7.54 -13.71
CA PRO A 49 4.99 -7.92 -13.43
C PRO A 49 5.93 -6.75 -13.73
N MET A 50 6.61 -6.21 -12.69
CA MET A 50 7.50 -5.06 -12.81
C MET A 50 8.99 -5.43 -12.73
N GLN A 51 9.31 -6.66 -12.33
CA GLN A 51 10.67 -7.18 -12.39
C GLN A 51 10.65 -8.68 -12.66
N PRO A 52 11.74 -9.26 -13.21
CA PRO A 52 11.87 -10.71 -13.36
C PRO A 52 11.66 -11.40 -12.01
N GLY A 53 10.91 -12.50 -12.02
CA GLY A 53 10.75 -13.35 -10.84
C GLY A 53 12.07 -14.00 -10.41
N SER A 54 12.05 -14.68 -9.26
CA SER A 54 13.19 -15.44 -8.78
C SER A 54 13.53 -16.59 -9.75
N SER A 55 14.81 -16.80 -10.06
CA SER A 55 15.29 -17.96 -10.82
C SER A 55 15.03 -19.30 -10.10
N ILE A 56 14.82 -19.25 -8.78
CA ILE A 56 14.58 -20.44 -7.93
C ILE A 56 13.10 -20.84 -7.92
N MET A 57 12.19 -19.89 -8.18
CA MET A 57 10.74 -20.11 -8.15
C MET A 57 10.10 -19.66 -9.47
N PRO A 58 10.00 -20.54 -10.48
CA PRO A 58 9.37 -20.22 -11.74
C PRO A 58 7.93 -19.75 -11.55
N GLY A 59 7.53 -18.69 -12.28
CA GLY A 59 6.18 -18.14 -12.21
C GLY A 59 5.92 -17.19 -11.02
N LYS A 60 6.89 -16.97 -10.12
CA LYS A 60 6.74 -16.02 -9.03
C LYS A 60 6.83 -14.58 -9.54
N VAL A 61 5.80 -13.79 -9.28
CA VAL A 61 5.78 -12.34 -9.49
C VAL A 61 5.84 -11.66 -8.12
N ASN A 62 6.87 -10.85 -7.89
CA ASN A 62 6.98 -10.09 -6.66
C ASN A 62 6.17 -8.79 -6.76
N PRO A 63 5.37 -8.43 -5.73
CA PRO A 63 4.55 -7.21 -5.70
C PRO A 63 5.41 -5.97 -5.36
N VAL A 64 6.45 -5.72 -6.17
CA VAL A 64 7.51 -4.73 -5.86
C VAL A 64 6.99 -3.31 -5.76
N ILE A 65 5.96 -2.94 -6.54
CA ILE A 65 5.40 -1.59 -6.46
C ILE A 65 4.69 -1.35 -5.13
N PRO A 66 3.75 -2.21 -4.67
CA PRO A 66 3.23 -2.10 -3.30
C PRO A 66 4.31 -2.11 -2.22
N GLU A 67 5.38 -2.89 -2.39
CA GLU A 67 6.49 -2.94 -1.43
C GLU A 67 7.26 -1.61 -1.34
N VAL A 68 7.56 -0.98 -2.48
CA VAL A 68 8.19 0.35 -2.51
C VAL A 68 7.29 1.39 -1.85
N VAL A 69 5.99 1.38 -2.17
CA VAL A 69 5.03 2.31 -1.57
C VAL A 69 4.93 2.11 -0.05
N ASN A 70 4.96 0.87 0.44
CA ASN A 70 5.03 0.60 1.87
C ASN A 70 6.25 1.26 2.53
N GLN A 71 7.44 1.17 1.90
CA GLN A 71 8.66 1.76 2.43
C GLN A 71 8.57 3.29 2.50
N VAL A 72 8.06 3.94 1.46
CA VAL A 72 7.78 5.38 1.47
C VAL A 72 6.82 5.74 2.60
N CYS A 73 5.73 4.97 2.77
CA CYS A 73 4.79 5.20 3.85
C CYS A 73 5.44 5.07 5.24
N PHE A 74 6.37 4.13 5.42
CA PHE A 74 7.09 3.96 6.69
C PHE A 74 7.98 5.17 7.00
N ASP A 75 8.67 5.74 5.99
CA ASP A 75 9.49 6.93 6.18
C ASP A 75 8.64 8.15 6.54
N VAL A 76 7.51 8.35 5.86
CA VAL A 76 6.57 9.44 6.15
C VAL A 76 6.00 9.31 7.57
N ILE A 77 5.63 8.09 7.99
CA ILE A 77 5.13 7.83 9.35
C ILE A 77 6.22 8.12 10.39
N GLY A 78 7.45 7.67 10.13
CA GLY A 78 8.60 7.95 11.02
C GLY A 78 8.96 9.42 11.08
N GLY A 79 8.88 10.13 9.95
CA GLY A 79 9.14 11.56 9.85
C GLY A 79 8.21 12.45 10.67
N ASP A 80 6.97 12.01 10.90
CA ASP A 80 6.00 12.72 11.75
C ASP A 80 6.49 12.88 13.20
N VAL A 81 7.21 11.91 13.73
CA VAL A 81 7.82 12.00 15.06
C VAL A 81 8.87 13.13 15.10
N THR A 82 9.67 13.24 14.05
CA THR A 82 10.68 14.31 13.94
C THR A 82 10.01 15.69 13.93
N VAL A 83 8.94 15.85 13.16
CA VAL A 83 8.17 17.12 13.08
C VAL A 83 7.58 17.45 14.46
N THR A 84 6.99 16.47 15.14
CA THR A 84 6.41 16.64 16.47
C THR A 84 7.45 17.09 17.50
N MET A 85 8.61 16.43 17.52
CA MET A 85 9.69 16.79 18.45
C MET A 85 10.27 18.17 18.15
N ALA A 86 10.47 18.49 16.88
CA ALA A 86 10.98 19.81 16.46
C ALA A 86 9.99 20.93 16.79
N ALA A 87 8.70 20.67 16.68
CA ALA A 87 7.67 21.64 17.03
C ALA A 87 7.63 21.91 18.54
N GLU A 88 7.76 20.87 19.36
CA GLU A 88 7.75 20.98 20.83
C GLU A 88 9.02 21.66 21.37
N ALA A 89 10.16 21.50 20.72
CA ALA A 89 11.47 21.96 21.21
C ALA A 89 11.73 23.48 21.06
N GLY A 90 10.78 24.26 20.55
CA GLY A 90 10.85 25.72 20.51
C GLY A 90 10.97 26.30 21.92
N GLN A 91 11.66 27.44 22.05
CA GLN A 91 11.86 28.12 23.34
C GLN A 91 11.33 29.54 23.29
N LEU A 92 10.46 29.86 24.24
CA LEU A 92 9.81 31.17 24.38
C LEU A 92 9.16 31.63 23.06
N GLN A 93 9.70 32.62 22.39
CA GLN A 93 9.13 33.24 21.19
C GLN A 93 9.72 32.71 19.87
N LEU A 94 10.62 31.72 19.91
CA LEU A 94 11.34 31.28 18.72
C LEU A 94 11.41 29.75 18.64
N ASN A 95 11.13 29.21 17.46
CA ASN A 95 11.44 27.83 17.12
C ASN A 95 12.59 27.79 16.10
N VAL A 96 13.77 27.34 16.53
CA VAL A 96 14.97 27.23 15.69
C VAL A 96 15.01 25.94 14.84
N PHE A 97 14.01 25.07 14.97
CA PHE A 97 13.95 23.77 14.30
C PHE A 97 13.07 23.78 13.04
N GLU A 98 12.57 24.92 12.60
CA GLU A 98 11.82 25.07 11.35
C GLU A 98 12.52 24.43 10.13
N PRO A 99 13.87 24.51 9.97
CA PRO A 99 14.54 23.87 8.84
C PRO A 99 14.32 22.37 8.75
N VAL A 100 14.33 21.63 9.86
CA VAL A 100 14.08 20.18 9.86
C VAL A 100 12.59 19.89 9.65
N ILE A 101 11.69 20.74 10.16
CA ILE A 101 10.26 20.63 9.91
C ILE A 101 9.99 20.77 8.40
N ALA A 102 10.53 21.83 7.78
CA ALA A 102 10.39 22.05 6.34
C ALA A 102 10.98 20.89 5.52
N PHE A 103 12.17 20.43 5.86
CA PHE A 103 12.81 19.32 5.18
C PHE A 103 11.94 18.03 5.21
N ARG A 104 11.39 17.69 6.38
CA ARG A 104 10.55 16.50 6.52
C ARG A 104 9.21 16.63 5.82
N LEU A 105 8.54 17.76 5.94
CA LEU A 105 7.24 17.97 5.30
C LEU A 105 7.33 18.04 3.78
N LEU A 106 8.28 18.79 3.23
CA LEU A 106 8.46 18.90 1.77
C LEU A 106 8.91 17.57 1.18
N GLY A 107 9.81 16.85 1.86
CA GLY A 107 10.20 15.50 1.50
C GLY A 107 9.00 14.55 1.47
N ALA A 108 8.24 14.48 2.55
CA ALA A 108 7.05 13.63 2.66
C ALA A 108 5.99 13.91 1.59
N LEU A 109 5.74 15.19 1.27
CA LEU A 109 4.81 15.58 0.20
C LEU A 109 5.30 15.07 -1.16
N SER A 110 6.59 15.28 -1.47
CA SER A 110 7.19 14.81 -2.72
C SER A 110 7.15 13.29 -2.84
N GLU A 111 7.57 12.59 -1.81
CA GLU A 111 7.61 11.12 -1.77
C GLU A 111 6.22 10.51 -1.90
N MET A 112 5.24 11.01 -1.16
CA MET A 112 3.85 10.54 -1.23
C MET A 112 3.25 10.80 -2.62
N HIS A 113 3.54 11.96 -3.24
CA HIS A 113 3.11 12.25 -4.60
C HIS A 113 3.65 11.20 -5.58
N HIS A 114 4.96 10.97 -5.58
CA HIS A 114 5.58 9.99 -6.49
C HIS A 114 5.10 8.56 -6.20
N ALA A 115 4.95 8.18 -4.94
CA ALA A 115 4.41 6.88 -4.56
C ALA A 115 2.99 6.66 -5.10
N CYS A 116 2.11 7.67 -5.01
CA CYS A 116 0.76 7.59 -5.55
C CYS A 116 0.76 7.46 -7.09
N VAL A 117 1.61 8.23 -7.79
CA VAL A 117 1.73 8.15 -9.25
C VAL A 117 2.20 6.76 -9.67
N VAL A 118 3.29 6.27 -9.07
CA VAL A 118 3.85 4.95 -9.38
C VAL A 118 2.86 3.83 -9.06
N LEU A 119 2.18 3.90 -7.91
CA LEU A 119 1.17 2.91 -7.54
C LEU A 119 0.03 2.87 -8.56
N ARG A 120 -0.47 4.03 -8.97
CA ARG A 120 -1.53 4.13 -9.97
C ARG A 120 -1.10 3.55 -11.31
N GLU A 121 0.04 3.99 -11.84
CA GLU A 121 0.44 3.69 -13.22
C GLU A 121 1.07 2.31 -13.39
N ARG A 122 1.82 1.86 -12.38
CA ARG A 122 2.59 0.62 -12.45
C ARG A 122 1.97 -0.55 -11.72
N CYS A 123 0.87 -0.33 -10.98
CA CYS A 123 0.18 -1.38 -10.26
C CYS A 123 -1.32 -1.34 -10.52
N VAL A 124 -2.04 -0.32 -10.01
CA VAL A 124 -3.50 -0.31 -9.98
C VAL A 124 -4.12 -0.38 -11.38
N ALA A 125 -3.58 0.38 -12.33
CA ALA A 125 -4.10 0.41 -13.71
C ALA A 125 -4.03 -0.93 -14.45
N GLY A 126 -3.18 -1.86 -13.99
CA GLY A 126 -3.01 -3.16 -14.62
C GLY A 126 -3.47 -4.35 -13.76
N ILE A 127 -4.20 -4.12 -12.68
CA ILE A 127 -4.76 -5.20 -11.85
C ILE A 127 -5.83 -5.94 -12.64
N THR A 128 -5.75 -7.28 -12.60
CA THR A 128 -6.78 -8.15 -13.15
C THR A 128 -7.27 -9.15 -12.09
N ALA A 129 -8.55 -9.54 -12.18
CA ALA A 129 -9.07 -10.60 -11.32
C ALA A 129 -8.61 -11.97 -11.82
N ASN A 130 -8.22 -12.86 -10.92
CA ASN A 130 -8.02 -14.28 -11.23
C ASN A 130 -9.38 -14.99 -11.19
N ALA A 131 -10.13 -14.90 -12.28
CA ALA A 131 -11.51 -15.38 -12.33
C ALA A 131 -11.63 -16.88 -12.10
N GLU A 132 -10.66 -17.70 -12.53
CA GLU A 132 -10.67 -19.15 -12.30
C GLU A 132 -10.51 -19.48 -10.83
N ARG A 133 -9.54 -18.84 -10.17
CA ARG A 133 -9.31 -19.01 -8.74
C ARG A 133 -10.51 -18.55 -7.91
N LEU A 134 -11.10 -17.43 -8.26
CA LEU A 134 -12.28 -16.90 -7.56
C LEU A 134 -13.49 -17.83 -7.71
N ARG A 135 -13.76 -18.35 -8.89
CA ARG A 135 -14.84 -19.34 -9.10
C ARG A 135 -14.62 -20.59 -8.29
N TRP A 136 -13.43 -21.17 -8.34
CA TRP A 136 -13.08 -22.33 -7.52
C TRP A 136 -13.28 -22.10 -6.03
N LEU A 137 -12.86 -20.94 -5.50
CA LEU A 137 -13.06 -20.58 -4.09
C LEU A 137 -14.54 -20.49 -3.73
N VAL A 138 -15.36 -19.90 -4.59
CA VAL A 138 -16.81 -19.80 -4.38
C VAL A 138 -17.45 -21.17 -4.37
N ASP A 139 -17.08 -22.06 -5.28
CA ASP A 139 -17.60 -23.42 -5.38
C ASP A 139 -17.22 -24.25 -4.14
N VAL A 140 -15.94 -24.19 -3.73
CA VAL A 140 -15.43 -24.94 -2.57
C VAL A 140 -16.04 -24.45 -1.24
N LEU A 141 -16.26 -23.15 -1.11
CA LEU A 141 -16.84 -22.58 0.11
C LEU A 141 -18.37 -22.65 0.17
N GLY A 142 -19.03 -23.14 -0.89
CA GLY A 142 -20.49 -23.21 -0.96
C GLY A 142 -21.20 -21.85 -0.94
N ILE A 143 -20.48 -20.76 -1.14
CA ILE A 143 -21.05 -19.40 -1.11
C ILE A 143 -22.06 -19.22 -2.25
N ALA A 144 -21.85 -19.91 -3.39
CA ALA A 144 -22.75 -19.85 -4.53
C ALA A 144 -24.18 -20.29 -4.17
N GLU A 145 -24.33 -21.34 -3.35
CA GLU A 145 -25.64 -21.83 -2.90
C GLU A 145 -26.30 -20.85 -1.92
N SER A 146 -25.53 -20.28 -1.01
CA SER A 146 -26.04 -19.37 0.01
C SER A 146 -26.49 -18.02 -0.55
N LEU A 147 -25.91 -17.58 -1.67
CA LEU A 147 -26.26 -16.33 -2.35
C LEU A 147 -27.25 -16.52 -3.53
N ALA A 148 -27.75 -17.76 -3.75
CA ALA A 148 -28.59 -18.14 -4.89
C ALA A 148 -27.97 -17.79 -6.28
N VAL A 149 -26.66 -17.70 -6.36
CA VAL A 149 -25.93 -17.48 -7.60
C VAL A 149 -25.73 -18.84 -8.27
N ARG A 150 -26.56 -19.15 -9.27
CA ARG A 150 -26.35 -20.34 -10.12
C ARG A 150 -25.15 -20.10 -11.03
N LEU A 151 -24.02 -20.76 -10.72
CA LEU A 151 -22.92 -20.86 -11.67
C LEU A 151 -23.25 -21.90 -12.75
N PRO A 152 -22.77 -21.73 -14.01
CA PRO A 152 -22.98 -22.72 -15.06
C PRO A 152 -22.45 -24.10 -14.64
N PRO A 153 -23.13 -25.21 -14.99
CA PRO A 153 -22.84 -26.55 -14.47
C PRO A 153 -21.52 -27.19 -14.96
N ASP A 154 -20.77 -26.55 -15.82
CA ASP A 154 -19.58 -27.12 -16.46
C ASP A 154 -18.23 -26.81 -15.77
N ARG A 155 -18.23 -26.31 -14.53
CA ARG A 155 -17.01 -25.76 -13.91
C ARG A 155 -16.67 -26.20 -12.50
N ALA A 156 -17.02 -27.44 -12.15
CA ALA A 156 -16.65 -28.03 -10.84
C ALA A 156 -15.22 -28.62 -10.76
N THR A 157 -14.42 -28.48 -11.81
CA THR A 157 -13.05 -28.96 -11.82
C THR A 157 -12.10 -27.88 -11.29
N PRO A 158 -11.21 -28.22 -10.32
CA PRO A 158 -10.20 -27.27 -9.86
C PRO A 158 -9.32 -26.82 -11.04
N PRO A 159 -8.85 -25.58 -11.06
CA PRO A 159 -7.93 -25.13 -12.11
C PRO A 159 -6.70 -26.03 -12.11
N PRO A 160 -6.13 -26.34 -13.28
CA PRO A 160 -4.92 -27.13 -13.37
C PRO A 160 -3.79 -26.45 -12.56
N PRO A 161 -2.88 -27.21 -11.94
CA PRO A 161 -1.75 -26.66 -11.25
C PRO A 161 -0.99 -25.75 -12.21
N VAL A 162 -0.78 -24.49 -11.80
CA VAL A 162 -0.01 -23.53 -12.57
C VAL A 162 1.40 -24.09 -12.70
N GLY A 163 1.77 -24.44 -13.94
CA GLY A 163 3.07 -24.99 -14.29
C GLY A 163 4.23 -24.01 -14.07
#